data_3d493f13ed9ef3dd0e87efd8e53ba60d
#
_entry.id   3d493f13ed9ef3dd0e87efd8e53ba60d
#
_cell.length_a   1.000
_cell.length_b   1.000
_cell.length_c   1.000
_cell.angle_alpha   90.00
_cell.angle_beta   90.00
_cell.angle_gamma   90.00
#
_symmetry.space_group_name_H-M   'P 1'
#
loop_
_entity.id
_entity.type
_entity.pdbx_description
1 polymer ?
#
loop_
_entity_poly.entity_id
_entity_poly.type
_entity_poly.pdbx_seq_one_letter_code
_entity_poly.pdbx_strand_id
1 'polypeptide(L)'
;SKTNNDELIKFCRGTGLRRKELQELRGKDLVSREQIEAEISQLESVPAEQRAPGVTKRLEMLQDARMFPEGWFIHVRNGKGGRERLSPIIGKNAEQIIERIAGTPAEEKVWQHVHNCADIHGYRGDYATAIYKAHAREIQDIPYDRVNRGTGKRYQSQVYTCRKDEAGKKLDKAAMLICSKALGHNRISVVADNYIRGL
;
A
#
# COMPACT_ATOMS: atom_id res chain seq x y z
N SER A 1 -8.24 7.45 -26.41
CA SER A 1 -7.18 8.36 -26.88
C SER A 1 -5.88 8.04 -26.17
N LYS A 2 -4.71 8.27 -26.80
CA LYS A 2 -3.38 8.01 -26.21
C LYS A 2 -3.17 8.79 -24.89
N THR A 3 -3.65 10.01 -24.82
CA THR A 3 -3.53 10.90 -23.63
C THR A 3 -4.22 10.31 -22.40
N ASN A 4 -5.43 9.79 -22.55
CA ASN A 4 -6.15 9.15 -21.43
C ASN A 4 -5.47 7.87 -20.94
N ASN A 5 -4.79 7.15 -21.81
CA ASN A 5 -4.05 5.95 -21.44
C ASN A 5 -2.79 6.30 -20.62
N ASP A 6 -2.06 7.34 -21.02
CA ASP A 6 -0.87 7.80 -20.27
C ASP A 6 -1.23 8.28 -18.87
N GLU A 7 -2.35 9.01 -18.75
CA GLU A 7 -2.83 9.49 -17.46
C GLU A 7 -3.23 8.33 -16.54
N LEU A 8 -3.95 7.34 -17.07
CA LEU A 8 -4.32 6.14 -16.32
C LEU A 8 -3.08 5.34 -15.86
N ILE A 9 -2.07 5.19 -16.73
CA ILE A 9 -0.83 4.50 -16.38
C ILE A 9 -0.11 5.22 -15.23
N LYS A 10 0.06 6.53 -15.33
CA LYS A 10 0.67 7.35 -14.27
C LYS A 10 -0.11 7.23 -12.95
N PHE A 11 -1.42 7.29 -13.05
CA PHE A 11 -2.32 7.12 -11.91
C PHE A 11 -2.15 5.76 -11.24
N CYS A 12 -2.15 4.68 -12.00
CA CYS A 12 -2.00 3.32 -11.48
C CYS A 12 -0.64 3.10 -10.81
N ARG A 13 0.44 3.63 -11.42
CA ARG A 13 1.80 3.57 -10.85
C ARG A 13 1.97 4.39 -9.58
N GLY A 14 1.17 5.44 -9.41
CA GLY A 14 1.20 6.30 -8.22
C GLY A 14 0.25 5.86 -7.09
N THR A 15 -0.67 4.92 -7.34
CA THR A 15 -1.70 4.53 -6.38
C THR A 15 -1.75 3.04 -6.05
N GLY A 16 -1.22 2.19 -6.92
CA GLY A 16 -1.22 0.74 -6.73
C GLY A 16 -2.60 0.09 -6.62
N LEU A 17 -3.65 0.73 -7.13
CA LEU A 17 -5.01 0.21 -7.08
C LEU A 17 -5.23 -1.00 -8.01
N ARG A 18 -6.11 -1.90 -7.61
CA ARG A 18 -6.61 -2.97 -8.47
C ARG A 18 -7.64 -2.44 -9.45
N ARG A 19 -7.90 -3.17 -10.53
CA ARG A 19 -8.90 -2.79 -11.55
C ARG A 19 -10.26 -2.46 -10.93
N LYS A 20 -10.78 -3.33 -10.08
CA LYS A 20 -12.06 -3.11 -9.41
C LYS A 20 -12.02 -1.86 -8.51
N GLU A 21 -10.93 -1.65 -7.78
CA GLU A 21 -10.73 -0.49 -6.92
C GLU A 21 -10.70 0.81 -7.74
N LEU A 22 -10.06 0.82 -8.92
CA LEU A 22 -10.07 1.94 -9.86
C LEU A 22 -11.48 2.24 -10.39
N GLN A 23 -12.24 1.19 -10.72
CA GLN A 23 -13.61 1.33 -11.24
C GLN A 23 -14.61 1.83 -10.18
N GLU A 24 -14.32 1.61 -8.92
CA GLU A 24 -15.15 2.02 -7.78
C GLU A 24 -14.69 3.33 -7.13
N LEU A 25 -13.50 3.82 -7.47
CA LEU A 25 -12.89 5.03 -6.90
C LEU A 25 -13.76 6.28 -7.14
N ARG A 26 -14.02 7.02 -6.07
CA ARG A 26 -14.83 8.25 -6.06
C ARG A 26 -14.05 9.44 -5.51
N GLY A 27 -14.52 10.65 -5.79
CA GLY A 27 -13.88 11.87 -5.29
C GLY A 27 -13.73 11.91 -3.76
N LYS A 28 -14.70 11.34 -3.02
CA LYS A 28 -14.67 11.27 -1.55
C LYS A 28 -13.60 10.34 -0.95
N ASP A 29 -12.95 9.54 -1.78
CA ASP A 29 -11.97 8.55 -1.29
C ASP A 29 -10.56 9.14 -1.11
N LEU A 30 -10.36 10.40 -1.49
CA LEU A 30 -9.12 11.13 -1.22
C LEU A 30 -9.07 11.57 0.24
N VAL A 31 -7.99 11.25 0.93
CA VAL A 31 -7.80 11.54 2.35
C VAL A 31 -6.42 12.15 2.59
N SER A 32 -6.36 13.28 3.30
CA SER A 32 -5.11 13.92 3.69
C SER A 32 -4.55 13.32 4.99
N ARG A 33 -3.26 13.49 5.21
CA ARG A 33 -2.61 13.12 6.49
C ARG A 33 -3.25 13.84 7.67
N GLU A 34 -3.59 15.13 7.52
CA GLU A 34 -4.24 15.91 8.56
C GLU A 34 -5.60 15.32 8.96
N GLN A 35 -6.38 14.88 7.98
CA GLN A 35 -7.67 14.20 8.24
C GLN A 35 -7.45 12.86 8.95
N ILE A 36 -6.44 12.09 8.56
CA ILE A 36 -6.09 10.82 9.21
C ILE A 36 -5.70 11.04 10.66
N GLU A 37 -4.79 11.98 10.94
CA GLU A 37 -4.33 12.27 12.31
C GLU A 37 -5.45 12.84 13.18
N ALA A 38 -6.33 13.67 12.63
CA ALA A 38 -7.50 14.18 13.36
C ALA A 38 -8.46 13.05 13.75
N GLU A 39 -8.71 12.10 12.86
CA GLU A 39 -9.56 10.93 13.15
C GLU A 39 -8.89 9.99 14.17
N ILE A 40 -7.58 9.76 14.08
CA ILE A 40 -6.83 9.00 15.09
C ILE A 40 -7.02 9.63 16.47
N SER A 41 -6.79 10.93 16.60
CA SER A 41 -6.94 11.64 17.87
C SER A 41 -8.35 11.53 18.45
N GLN A 42 -9.36 11.60 17.58
CA GLN A 42 -10.77 11.44 17.99
C GLN A 42 -11.04 10.01 18.49
N LEU A 43 -10.56 8.99 17.79
CA LEU A 43 -10.78 7.59 18.18
C LEU A 43 -9.97 7.20 19.42
N GLU A 44 -8.77 7.73 19.59
CA GLU A 44 -7.92 7.51 20.76
C GLU A 44 -8.48 8.18 22.03
N SER A 45 -9.34 9.19 21.91
CA SER A 45 -10.01 9.82 23.05
C SER A 45 -10.95 8.85 23.78
N VAL A 46 -11.37 7.77 23.13
CA VAL A 46 -12.15 6.69 23.76
C VAL A 46 -11.19 5.70 24.40
N PRO A 47 -11.29 5.38 25.70
CA PRO A 47 -10.47 4.38 26.37
C PRO A 47 -10.48 3.03 25.64
N ALA A 48 -9.33 2.36 25.59
CA ALA A 48 -9.15 1.14 24.80
C ALA A 48 -10.18 0.03 25.14
N GLU A 49 -10.48 -0.12 26.44
CA GLU A 49 -11.44 -1.09 26.96
C GLU A 49 -12.90 -0.79 26.58
N GLN A 50 -13.19 0.46 26.16
CA GLN A 50 -14.54 0.90 25.74
C GLN A 50 -14.71 0.92 24.23
N ARG A 51 -13.64 0.61 23.46
CA ARG A 51 -13.70 0.63 21.99
C ARG A 51 -14.39 -0.62 21.46
N ALA A 52 -15.39 -0.41 20.60
CA ALA A 52 -15.96 -1.50 19.82
C ALA A 52 -14.91 -2.11 18.88
N PRO A 53 -15.01 -3.42 18.52
CA PRO A 53 -14.04 -4.09 17.63
C PRO A 53 -13.84 -3.37 16.29
N GLY A 54 -14.89 -2.77 15.73
CA GLY A 54 -14.82 -1.98 14.50
C GLY A 54 -13.97 -0.71 14.64
N VAL A 55 -14.02 -0.05 15.79
CA VAL A 55 -13.22 1.15 16.10
C VAL A 55 -11.74 0.79 16.20
N THR A 56 -11.42 -0.31 16.88
CA THR A 56 -10.03 -0.80 17.00
C THR A 56 -9.44 -1.10 15.63
N LYS A 57 -10.18 -1.80 14.78
CA LYS A 57 -9.73 -2.13 13.42
C LYS A 57 -9.54 -0.89 12.55
N ARG A 58 -10.43 0.09 12.67
CA ARG A 58 -10.30 1.36 11.95
C ARG A 58 -9.09 2.14 12.43
N LEU A 59 -8.87 2.21 13.73
CA LEU A 59 -7.70 2.89 14.31
C LEU A 59 -6.38 2.25 13.83
N GLU A 60 -6.30 0.92 13.80
CA GLU A 60 -5.15 0.21 13.27
C GLU A 60 -4.88 0.57 11.80
N MET A 61 -5.92 0.61 10.96
CA MET A 61 -5.80 1.02 9.56
C MET A 61 -5.28 2.45 9.42
N LEU A 62 -5.79 3.38 10.22
CA LEU A 62 -5.35 4.78 10.19
C LEU A 62 -3.91 4.93 10.67
N GLN A 63 -3.53 4.20 11.73
CA GLN A 63 -2.16 4.21 12.26
C GLN A 63 -1.15 3.59 11.29
N ASP A 64 -1.54 2.63 10.47
CA ASP A 64 -0.70 2.07 9.40
C ASP A 64 -0.23 3.14 8.41
N ALA A 65 -0.99 4.23 8.21
CA ALA A 65 -0.59 5.35 7.37
C ALA A 65 0.69 6.06 7.86
N ARG A 66 1.02 5.94 9.13
CA ARG A 66 2.24 6.51 9.73
C ARG A 66 3.52 5.83 9.24
N MET A 67 3.42 4.66 8.59
CA MET A 67 4.55 4.00 7.93
C MET A 67 5.01 4.73 6.67
N PHE A 68 4.19 5.64 6.13
CA PHE A 68 4.42 6.33 4.87
C PHE A 68 4.68 7.81 5.10
N PRO A 69 5.68 8.42 4.41
CA PRO A 69 5.97 9.85 4.53
C PRO A 69 4.99 10.73 3.73
N GLU A 70 4.20 10.14 2.83
CA GLU A 70 3.31 10.86 1.92
C GLU A 70 2.21 11.61 2.68
N GLY A 71 1.76 12.74 2.10
CA GLY A 71 0.72 13.58 2.68
C GLY A 71 -0.71 13.21 2.29
N TRP A 72 -0.89 12.39 1.24
CA TRP A 72 -2.18 12.05 0.66
C TRP A 72 -2.34 10.57 0.40
N PHE A 73 -3.56 10.07 0.62
CA PHE A 73 -3.90 8.67 0.55
C PHE A 73 -5.23 8.48 -0.18
N ILE A 74 -5.42 7.29 -0.71
CA ILE A 74 -6.73 6.81 -1.18
C ILE A 74 -7.28 5.85 -0.14
N HIS A 75 -8.49 6.11 0.34
CA HIS A 75 -9.23 5.17 1.18
C HIS A 75 -9.89 4.11 0.30
N VAL A 76 -9.30 2.95 0.23
CA VAL A 76 -9.88 1.78 -0.44
C VAL A 76 -10.88 1.12 0.50
N ARG A 77 -12.18 1.33 0.24
CA ARG A 77 -13.28 0.88 1.13
C ARG A 77 -13.59 -0.60 1.00
N ASN A 78 -13.49 -1.12 -0.21
CA ASN A 78 -13.87 -2.51 -0.52
C ASN A 78 -12.76 -3.20 -1.32
N GLY A 79 -11.63 -3.43 -0.69
CA GLY A 79 -10.52 -4.17 -1.27
C GLY A 79 -10.82 -5.66 -1.39
N LYS A 80 -9.88 -6.44 -1.91
CA LYS A 80 -10.02 -7.90 -2.03
C LYS A 80 -10.34 -8.54 -0.67
N GLY A 81 -11.48 -9.25 -0.62
CA GLY A 81 -11.98 -9.85 0.62
C GLY A 81 -12.63 -8.84 1.57
N GLY A 82 -13.15 -7.72 1.05
CA GLY A 82 -13.85 -6.71 1.85
C GLY A 82 -12.95 -5.88 2.77
N ARG A 83 -11.64 -5.87 2.52
CA ARG A 83 -10.68 -5.17 3.40
C ARG A 83 -10.55 -3.71 3.03
N GLU A 84 -10.63 -2.87 4.03
CA GLU A 84 -10.27 -1.47 3.92
C GLU A 84 -8.76 -1.27 4.07
N ARG A 85 -8.23 -0.27 3.38
CA ARG A 85 -6.86 0.22 3.58
C ARG A 85 -6.72 1.67 3.14
N LEU A 86 -5.64 2.29 3.59
CA LEU A 86 -5.14 3.55 3.05
C LEU A 86 -3.97 3.25 2.11
N SER A 87 -4.10 3.65 0.86
CA SER A 87 -3.05 3.50 -0.15
C SER A 87 -2.36 4.85 -0.36
N PRO A 88 -1.06 5.00 -0.02
CA PRO A 88 -0.37 6.26 -0.21
C PRO A 88 -0.27 6.62 -1.69
N ILE A 89 -0.41 7.91 -2.01
CA ILE A 89 -0.19 8.43 -3.36
C ILE A 89 1.27 8.83 -3.46
N ILE A 90 2.02 8.15 -4.33
CA ILE A 90 3.48 8.25 -4.40
C ILE A 90 3.97 8.75 -5.76
N GLY A 91 5.24 9.15 -5.78
CA GLY A 91 5.98 9.41 -7.00
C GLY A 91 5.77 10.82 -7.58
N LYS A 92 6.45 11.06 -8.69
CA LYS A 92 6.51 12.38 -9.34
C LYS A 92 5.17 12.89 -9.90
N ASN A 93 4.21 12.00 -10.10
CA ASN A 93 2.89 12.34 -10.62
C ASN A 93 1.84 12.47 -9.50
N ALA A 94 2.24 12.45 -8.24
CA ALA A 94 1.34 12.50 -7.08
C ALA A 94 0.41 13.72 -7.12
N GLU A 95 0.94 14.90 -7.44
CA GLU A 95 0.16 16.13 -7.52
C GLU A 95 -0.97 16.02 -8.55
N GLN A 96 -0.68 15.55 -9.77
CA GLN A 96 -1.68 15.35 -10.82
C GLN A 96 -2.77 14.33 -10.40
N ILE A 97 -2.37 13.28 -9.69
CA ILE A 97 -3.30 12.28 -9.18
C ILE A 97 -4.24 12.89 -8.13
N ILE A 98 -3.68 13.65 -7.19
CA ILE A 98 -4.45 14.36 -6.15
C ILE A 98 -5.42 15.35 -6.78
N GLU A 99 -4.97 16.17 -7.71
CA GLU A 99 -5.80 17.16 -8.42
C GLU A 99 -6.97 16.48 -9.15
N ARG A 100 -6.72 15.35 -9.82
CA ARG A 100 -7.78 14.61 -10.51
C ARG A 100 -8.85 14.13 -9.54
N ILE A 101 -8.47 13.54 -8.40
CA ILE A 101 -9.43 13.05 -7.42
C ILE A 101 -10.14 14.22 -6.75
N ALA A 102 -9.41 15.24 -6.33
CA ALA A 102 -9.97 16.44 -5.68
C ALA A 102 -10.93 17.21 -6.59
N GLY A 103 -10.68 17.23 -7.91
CA GLY A 103 -11.55 17.83 -8.90
C GLY A 103 -12.79 16.99 -9.25
N THR A 104 -12.89 15.77 -8.73
CA THR A 104 -14.04 14.90 -8.95
C THR A 104 -15.05 15.08 -7.81
N PRO A 105 -16.34 15.32 -8.10
CA PRO A 105 -17.38 15.40 -7.08
C PRO A 105 -17.40 14.16 -6.19
N ALA A 106 -17.76 14.33 -4.91
CA ALA A 106 -17.61 13.30 -3.88
C ALA A 106 -18.19 11.94 -4.26
N GLU A 107 -19.37 11.91 -4.85
CA GLU A 107 -20.08 10.67 -5.19
C GLU A 107 -19.84 10.20 -6.64
N GLU A 108 -19.11 10.97 -7.43
CA GLU A 108 -18.80 10.61 -8.82
C GLU A 108 -17.54 9.75 -8.91
N LYS A 109 -17.49 8.93 -9.95
CA LYS A 109 -16.33 8.10 -10.26
C LYS A 109 -15.19 8.93 -10.84
N VAL A 110 -13.98 8.72 -10.31
CA VAL A 110 -12.75 9.35 -10.84
C VAL A 110 -12.44 8.86 -12.26
N TRP A 111 -12.70 7.56 -12.52
CA TRP A 111 -12.55 6.93 -13.83
C TRP A 111 -13.88 6.40 -14.32
N GLN A 112 -14.41 7.01 -15.40
CA GLN A 112 -15.65 6.53 -16.04
C GLN A 112 -15.42 5.21 -16.76
N HIS A 113 -14.22 5.01 -17.28
CA HIS A 113 -13.86 3.80 -18.00
C HIS A 113 -12.41 3.41 -17.72
N VAL A 114 -12.20 2.13 -17.44
CA VAL A 114 -10.87 1.51 -17.29
C VAL A 114 -10.74 0.42 -18.36
N HIS A 115 -9.88 0.67 -19.34
CA HIS A 115 -9.69 -0.25 -20.48
C HIS A 115 -9.29 -1.65 -20.04
N ASN A 116 -9.93 -2.67 -20.63
CA ASN A 116 -9.68 -4.07 -20.29
C ASN A 116 -8.24 -4.53 -20.61
N CYS A 117 -7.62 -3.92 -21.63
CA CYS A 117 -6.25 -4.22 -22.03
C CYS A 117 -5.16 -3.50 -21.20
N ALA A 118 -5.54 -2.63 -20.25
CA ALA A 118 -4.57 -1.99 -19.38
C ALA A 118 -3.92 -3.02 -18.44
N ASP A 119 -2.58 -3.03 -18.39
CA ASP A 119 -1.82 -3.93 -17.50
C ASP A 119 -1.78 -3.41 -16.06
N ILE A 120 -2.94 -3.41 -15.41
CA ILE A 120 -3.08 -2.93 -14.02
C ILE A 120 -2.19 -3.72 -13.07
N HIS A 121 -1.97 -5.01 -13.34
CA HIS A 121 -1.12 -5.83 -12.48
C HIS A 121 0.35 -5.41 -12.58
N GLY A 122 0.85 -5.14 -13.77
CA GLY A 122 2.20 -4.63 -13.99
C GLY A 122 2.41 -3.26 -13.34
N TYR A 123 1.49 -2.32 -13.52
CA TYR A 123 1.59 -0.99 -12.89
C TYR A 123 1.54 -1.06 -11.37
N ARG A 124 0.79 -2.00 -10.82
CA ARG A 124 0.77 -2.26 -9.38
C ARG A 124 2.10 -2.86 -8.90
N GLY A 125 2.79 -3.65 -9.74
CA GLY A 125 4.15 -4.10 -9.51
C GLY A 125 5.15 -2.95 -9.46
N ASP A 126 5.04 -2.00 -10.40
CA ASP A 126 5.87 -0.78 -10.42
C ASP A 126 5.69 0.04 -9.13
N TYR A 127 4.45 0.20 -8.69
CA TYR A 127 4.12 0.87 -7.43
C TYR A 127 4.75 0.18 -6.22
N ALA A 128 4.62 -1.14 -6.11
CA ALA A 128 5.20 -1.91 -5.02
C ALA A 128 6.72 -1.83 -5.00
N THR A 129 7.34 -1.92 -6.17
CA THR A 129 8.80 -1.79 -6.32
C THR A 129 9.30 -0.40 -5.90
N ALA A 130 8.56 0.66 -6.25
CA ALA A 130 8.89 2.02 -5.83
C ALA A 130 8.84 2.18 -4.30
N ILE A 131 7.80 1.66 -3.65
CA ILE A 131 7.69 1.68 -2.18
C ILE A 131 8.81 0.86 -1.55
N TYR A 132 9.08 -0.34 -2.06
CA TYR A 132 10.15 -1.16 -1.54
C TYR A 132 11.50 -0.43 -1.60
N LYS A 133 11.87 0.13 -2.76
CA LYS A 133 13.13 0.88 -2.93
C LYS A 133 13.25 2.09 -2.01
N ALA A 134 12.13 2.77 -1.73
CA ALA A 134 12.12 3.93 -0.83
C ALA A 134 12.35 3.56 0.65
N HIS A 135 12.05 2.33 1.05
CA HIS A 135 12.10 1.89 2.45
C HIS A 135 13.13 0.80 2.73
N ALA A 136 13.64 0.12 1.72
CA ALA A 136 14.56 -0.99 1.90
C ALA A 136 15.92 -0.53 2.40
N ARG A 137 16.44 -1.24 3.39
CA ARG A 137 17.82 -1.15 3.83
C ARG A 137 18.70 -2.01 2.92
N GLU A 138 19.97 -1.67 2.82
CA GLU A 138 20.95 -2.56 2.21
C GLU A 138 21.01 -3.89 2.98
N ILE A 139 20.98 -5.01 2.27
CA ILE A 139 20.90 -6.34 2.91
C ILE A 139 22.07 -6.58 3.86
N GLN A 140 23.26 -6.10 3.53
CA GLN A 140 24.46 -6.20 4.35
C GLN A 140 24.36 -5.43 5.68
N ASP A 141 23.53 -4.39 5.74
CA ASP A 141 23.34 -3.54 6.91
C ASP A 141 22.23 -4.06 7.83
N ILE A 142 21.50 -5.08 7.41
CA ILE A 142 20.45 -5.69 8.22
C ILE A 142 21.10 -6.61 9.25
N PRO A 143 20.84 -6.40 10.56
CA PRO A 143 21.41 -7.23 11.60
C PRO A 143 21.07 -8.72 11.40
N TYR A 144 22.08 -9.56 11.44
CA TYR A 144 21.90 -11.00 11.42
C TYR A 144 21.66 -11.50 12.84
N ASP A 145 20.39 -11.72 13.17
CA ASP A 145 20.01 -12.21 14.49
C ASP A 145 20.22 -13.73 14.58
N ARG A 146 21.21 -14.15 15.39
CA ARG A 146 21.51 -15.55 15.72
C ARG A 146 20.91 -15.98 17.06
N VAL A 147 20.16 -15.13 17.74
CA VAL A 147 19.82 -15.26 19.15
C VAL A 147 18.97 -16.50 19.48
N ASN A 148 18.36 -17.15 18.52
CA ASN A 148 17.44 -18.26 18.77
C ASN A 148 18.01 -19.68 18.51
N ARG A 149 19.31 -19.84 18.43
CA ARG A 149 19.90 -21.18 18.38
C ARG A 149 19.74 -21.85 19.75
N GLY A 150 18.86 -22.85 19.84
CA GLY A 150 18.66 -23.67 21.03
C GLY A 150 17.33 -23.49 21.77
N THR A 151 16.49 -22.53 21.39
CA THR A 151 15.18 -22.29 22.05
C THR A 151 14.01 -23.05 21.44
N GLY A 152 14.21 -23.84 20.37
CA GLY A 152 13.15 -24.51 19.62
C GLY A 152 12.23 -23.57 18.82
N LYS A 153 12.39 -22.24 18.95
CA LYS A 153 11.64 -21.26 18.17
C LYS A 153 12.26 -21.13 16.78
N ARG A 154 11.40 -21.06 15.75
CA ARG A 154 11.86 -20.79 14.39
C ARG A 154 12.61 -19.46 14.34
N TYR A 155 13.78 -19.48 13.75
CA TYR A 155 14.60 -18.31 13.50
C TYR A 155 13.82 -17.25 12.69
N GLN A 156 13.63 -16.07 13.24
CA GLN A 156 12.98 -14.95 12.56
C GLN A 156 14.05 -14.04 11.96
N SER A 157 14.50 -14.36 10.75
CA SER A 157 15.37 -13.46 10.01
C SER A 157 14.61 -12.20 9.58
N GLN A 158 15.26 -11.03 9.65
CA GLN A 158 14.76 -9.78 9.04
C GLN A 158 14.97 -9.75 7.52
N VAL A 159 15.64 -10.73 6.98
CA VAL A 159 15.86 -10.92 5.55
C VAL A 159 14.94 -12.01 5.03
N TYR A 160 14.22 -11.71 3.95
CA TYR A 160 13.42 -12.67 3.21
C TYR A 160 14.24 -13.23 2.06
N THR A 161 14.31 -14.55 1.94
CA THR A 161 14.93 -15.21 0.79
C THR A 161 13.84 -15.68 -0.15
N CYS A 162 13.85 -15.14 -1.38
CA CYS A 162 12.89 -15.49 -2.42
C CYS A 162 12.98 -16.97 -2.79
N ARG A 163 11.80 -17.48 -3.18
CA ARG A 163 11.63 -18.87 -3.61
C ARG A 163 11.14 -19.00 -5.01
N LYS A 164 10.87 -19.58 -5.85
CA LYS A 164 10.35 -19.57 -7.22
C LYS A 164 11.34 -18.93 -8.22
N ASP A 165 10.84 -18.10 -9.12
CA ASP A 165 11.57 -17.56 -10.27
C ASP A 165 12.82 -16.75 -9.88
N GLU A 166 12.79 -16.11 -8.74
CA GLU A 166 13.91 -15.32 -8.19
C GLU A 166 14.57 -16.00 -6.98
N ALA A 167 14.59 -17.34 -6.95
CA ALA A 167 15.14 -18.11 -5.83
C ALA A 167 16.55 -17.66 -5.45
N GLY A 168 16.76 -17.47 -4.14
CA GLY A 168 18.03 -17.01 -3.57
C GLY A 168 18.18 -15.51 -3.44
N LYS A 169 17.36 -14.70 -4.13
CA LYS A 169 17.35 -13.25 -3.95
C LYS A 169 16.91 -12.88 -2.52
N LYS A 170 17.60 -11.92 -1.92
CA LYS A 170 17.35 -11.48 -0.56
C LYS A 170 16.64 -10.13 -0.56
N LEU A 171 15.62 -9.99 0.28
CA LEU A 171 14.81 -8.78 0.43
C LEU A 171 14.68 -8.39 1.90
N ASP A 172 14.56 -7.08 2.18
CA ASP A 172 14.29 -6.54 3.51
C ASP A 172 12.83 -6.80 3.91
N LYS A 173 12.60 -7.61 4.94
CA LYS A 173 11.25 -7.90 5.42
C LYS A 173 10.49 -6.68 5.91
N ALA A 174 11.15 -5.72 6.52
CA ALA A 174 10.49 -4.49 6.99
C ALA A 174 9.92 -3.70 5.80
N ALA A 175 10.72 -3.52 4.74
CA ALA A 175 10.25 -2.86 3.52
C ALA A 175 9.14 -3.65 2.81
N MET A 176 9.23 -4.99 2.80
CA MET A 176 8.17 -5.85 2.25
C MET A 176 6.86 -5.72 3.04
N LEU A 177 6.92 -5.57 4.37
CA LEU A 177 5.73 -5.34 5.19
C LEU A 177 5.05 -4.02 4.84
N ILE A 178 5.83 -2.96 4.66
CA ILE A 178 5.32 -1.65 4.24
C ILE A 178 4.62 -1.76 2.88
N CYS A 179 5.23 -2.44 1.90
CA CYS A 179 4.59 -2.73 0.61
C CYS A 179 3.29 -3.53 0.78
N SER A 180 3.30 -4.55 1.63
CA SER A 180 2.14 -5.40 1.91
C SER A 180 0.96 -4.58 2.44
N LYS A 181 1.21 -3.64 3.35
CA LYS A 181 0.21 -2.72 3.90
C LYS A 181 -0.36 -1.80 2.81
N ALA A 182 0.48 -1.17 2.01
CA ALA A 182 0.05 -0.31 0.90
C ALA A 182 -0.81 -1.06 -0.12
N LEU A 183 -0.47 -2.30 -0.42
CA LEU A 183 -1.17 -3.15 -1.39
C LEU A 183 -2.40 -3.87 -0.82
N GLY A 184 -2.59 -3.88 0.49
CA GLY A 184 -3.66 -4.62 1.17
C GLY A 184 -3.49 -6.13 1.13
N HIS A 185 -2.26 -6.60 1.28
CA HIS A 185 -1.92 -8.02 1.45
C HIS A 185 -1.62 -8.35 2.91
N ASN A 186 -1.93 -9.59 3.31
CA ASN A 186 -1.62 -10.08 4.66
C ASN A 186 -0.31 -10.87 4.73
N ARG A 187 0.27 -11.20 3.58
CA ARG A 187 1.47 -12.05 3.49
C ARG A 187 2.52 -11.36 2.65
N ILE A 188 3.69 -11.16 3.23
CA ILE A 188 4.84 -10.57 2.53
C ILE A 188 5.30 -11.41 1.33
N SER A 189 5.15 -12.75 1.39
CA SER A 189 5.47 -13.63 0.25
C SER A 189 4.71 -13.28 -1.02
N VAL A 190 3.45 -12.83 -0.91
CA VAL A 190 2.66 -12.39 -2.07
C VAL A 190 3.29 -11.18 -2.75
N VAL A 191 3.90 -10.29 -1.98
CA VAL A 191 4.60 -9.11 -2.50
C VAL A 191 5.85 -9.54 -3.27
N ALA A 192 6.67 -10.42 -2.69
CA ALA A 192 7.87 -10.96 -3.33
C ALA A 192 7.55 -11.72 -4.62
N ASP A 193 6.55 -12.60 -4.56
CA ASP A 193 6.22 -13.52 -5.66
C ASP A 193 5.57 -12.81 -6.86
N ASN A 194 4.84 -11.71 -6.64
CA ASN A 194 3.97 -11.13 -7.65
C ASN A 194 4.24 -9.68 -8.02
N TYR A 195 4.94 -8.91 -7.19
CA TYR A 195 5.01 -7.47 -7.36
C TYR A 195 6.41 -6.89 -7.40
N ILE A 196 7.35 -7.38 -6.61
CA ILE A 196 8.71 -6.83 -6.57
C ILE A 196 9.59 -7.60 -7.56
N ARG A 197 9.87 -6.98 -8.71
CA ARG A 197 10.67 -7.57 -9.77
C ARG A 197 11.76 -6.61 -10.24
N GLY A 198 12.86 -7.15 -10.77
CA GLY A 198 13.89 -6.35 -11.43
C GLY A 198 14.66 -5.41 -10.49
N LEU A 199 14.91 -5.85 -9.26
CA LEU A 199 15.75 -5.14 -8.30
C LEU A 199 17.23 -5.47 -8.52
#